data_f27384f790879cf6e1f951571d817510
#
_entry.id   f27384f790879cf6e1f951571d817510
#
_cell.length_a   1.000
_cell.length_b   1.000
_cell.length_c   1.000
_cell.angle_alpha   90.00
_cell.angle_beta   90.00
_cell.angle_gamma   90.00
#
_symmetry.space_group_name_H-M   'P 1'
#
loop_
_entity.id
_entity.type
_entity.pdbx_description
1 polymer ?
#
loop_
_entity_poly.entity_id
_entity_poly.type
_entity_poly.pdbx_seq_one_letter_code
_entity_poly.pdbx_strand_id
1 'polypeptide(L)'
;MATHPLSGARAGWVAYAAVLTFGVLAGEAANLSRGGEVSALTLANWTLSAALLTALWGFALRRRIGSERYWRAAFWLVLFANSVMLIPVLLGDRAVALFTAALTLLIVPAYVAAYRYAYRSPDLWTSEGGSGPKSVSRAG
;
A
#
# COMPACT_ATOMS: atom_id res chain seq x y z
N MET A 1 23.29 -9.62 16.92
CA MET A 1 22.32 -9.45 15.82
C MET A 1 22.98 -8.62 14.75
N ALA A 2 23.38 -9.26 13.62
CA ALA A 2 23.98 -8.54 12.50
C ALA A 2 22.89 -7.87 11.70
N THR A 3 22.81 -6.53 11.73
CA THR A 3 21.94 -5.74 10.87
C THR A 3 22.51 -5.78 9.45
N HIS A 4 22.00 -6.68 8.60
CA HIS A 4 22.29 -6.62 7.19
C HIS A 4 21.83 -5.27 6.62
N PRO A 5 22.69 -4.48 5.99
CA PRO A 5 22.30 -3.23 5.37
C PRO A 5 21.21 -3.53 4.31
N LEU A 6 20.14 -2.76 4.35
CA LEU A 6 19.08 -2.84 3.35
C LEU A 6 19.73 -2.59 1.97
N SER A 7 19.43 -3.43 0.98
CA SER A 7 19.83 -3.13 -0.39
C SER A 7 19.29 -1.74 -0.80
N GLY A 8 20.03 -0.96 -1.58
CA GLY A 8 19.67 0.42 -1.92
C GLY A 8 18.23 0.58 -2.46
N ALA A 9 17.77 -0.39 -3.27
CA ALA A 9 16.39 -0.42 -3.75
C ALA A 9 15.36 -0.56 -2.62
N ARG A 10 15.68 -1.31 -1.57
CA ARG A 10 14.80 -1.51 -0.42
C ARG A 10 14.73 -0.26 0.47
N ALA A 11 15.89 0.40 0.67
CA ALA A 11 15.92 1.67 1.39
C ALA A 11 15.06 2.73 0.69
N GLY A 12 15.09 2.77 -0.66
CA GLY A 12 14.23 3.65 -1.44
C GLY A 12 12.74 3.41 -1.22
N TRP A 13 12.30 2.15 -1.19
CA TRP A 13 10.90 1.81 -0.92
C TRP A 13 10.46 2.16 0.51
N VAL A 14 11.33 1.94 1.49
CA VAL A 14 11.05 2.32 2.90
C VAL A 14 10.97 3.84 3.03
N ALA A 15 11.89 4.59 2.42
CA ALA A 15 11.86 6.05 2.43
C ALA A 15 10.60 6.59 1.74
N TYR A 16 10.23 6.05 0.57
CA TYR A 16 9.01 6.42 -0.13
C TYR A 16 7.76 6.13 0.71
N ALA A 17 7.67 4.94 1.35
CA ALA A 17 6.57 4.59 2.22
C ALA A 17 6.45 5.55 3.42
N ALA A 18 7.57 5.93 4.02
CA ALA A 18 7.60 6.88 5.13
C ALA A 18 7.12 8.27 4.70
N VAL A 19 7.62 8.79 3.57
CA VAL A 19 7.21 10.09 3.03
C VAL A 19 5.72 10.10 2.68
N LEU A 20 5.22 9.06 2.02
CA LEU A 20 3.80 8.96 1.66
C LEU A 20 2.92 8.88 2.91
N THR A 21 3.32 8.07 3.90
CA THR A 21 2.58 7.95 5.17
C THR A 21 2.51 9.29 5.89
N PHE A 22 3.65 9.98 6.00
CA PHE A 22 3.69 11.31 6.61
C PHE A 22 2.82 12.32 5.84
N GLY A 23 2.88 12.31 4.52
CA GLY A 23 2.06 13.20 3.67
C GLY A 23 0.56 12.98 3.87
N VAL A 24 0.11 11.71 3.91
CA VAL A 24 -1.29 11.37 4.18
C VAL A 24 -1.72 11.84 5.58
N LEU A 25 -0.94 11.53 6.60
CA LEU A 25 -1.26 11.93 7.99
C LEU A 25 -1.27 13.45 8.16
N ALA A 26 -0.31 14.14 7.60
CA ALA A 26 -0.24 15.61 7.64
C ALA A 26 -1.41 16.25 6.90
N GLY A 27 -1.79 15.72 5.74
CA GLY A 27 -2.94 16.18 4.98
C GLY A 27 -4.25 16.03 5.75
N GLU A 28 -4.46 14.88 6.37
CA GLU A 28 -5.66 14.62 7.19
C GLU A 28 -5.68 15.48 8.46
N ALA A 29 -4.55 15.64 9.14
CA ALA A 29 -4.45 16.52 10.30
C ALA A 29 -4.77 17.98 9.94
N ALA A 30 -4.25 18.46 8.79
CA ALA A 30 -4.55 19.79 8.29
C ALA A 30 -6.02 19.95 7.90
N ASN A 31 -6.67 18.93 7.35
CA ASN A 31 -8.10 18.93 7.04
C ASN A 31 -8.94 19.06 8.31
N LEU A 32 -8.65 18.23 9.31
CA LEU A 32 -9.35 18.27 10.60
C LEU A 32 -9.14 19.60 11.33
N SER A 33 -7.93 20.16 11.31
CA SER A 33 -7.62 21.45 11.96
C SER A 33 -8.37 22.63 11.34
N ARG A 34 -8.80 22.51 10.08
CA ARG A 34 -9.63 23.51 9.38
C ARG A 34 -11.12 23.31 9.59
N GLY A 35 -11.52 22.45 10.51
CA GLY A 35 -12.93 22.17 10.79
C GLY A 35 -13.55 21.16 9.81
N GLY A 36 -12.76 20.36 9.14
CA GLY A 36 -13.26 19.27 8.28
C GLY A 36 -14.11 18.28 9.07
N GLU A 37 -15.32 18.02 8.59
CA GLU A 37 -16.22 17.06 9.22
C GLU A 37 -15.80 15.62 8.90
N VAL A 38 -15.88 14.74 9.90
CA VAL A 38 -15.68 13.31 9.74
C VAL A 38 -16.96 12.68 9.20
N SER A 39 -17.10 12.66 7.90
CA SER A 39 -18.21 12.03 7.19
C SER A 39 -17.95 10.53 6.95
N ALA A 40 -18.98 9.78 6.55
CA ALA A 40 -18.82 8.40 6.10
C ALA A 40 -17.84 8.27 4.92
N LEU A 41 -17.81 9.26 4.03
CA LEU A 41 -16.86 9.32 2.90
C LEU A 41 -15.43 9.52 3.40
N THR A 42 -15.22 10.36 4.40
CA THR A 42 -13.92 10.56 5.05
C THR A 42 -13.41 9.27 5.67
N LEU A 43 -14.26 8.54 6.40
CA LEU A 43 -13.92 7.23 6.98
C LEU A 43 -13.59 6.19 5.91
N ALA A 44 -14.35 6.14 4.81
CA ALA A 44 -14.05 5.27 3.68
C ALA A 44 -12.69 5.58 3.07
N ASN A 45 -12.39 6.86 2.85
CA ASN A 45 -11.09 7.30 2.32
C ASN A 45 -9.93 6.92 3.25
N TRP A 46 -10.09 7.08 4.57
CA TRP A 46 -9.08 6.66 5.55
C TRP A 46 -8.84 5.15 5.51
N THR A 47 -9.91 4.36 5.39
CA THR A 47 -9.80 2.90 5.29
C THR A 47 -9.03 2.48 4.04
N LEU A 48 -9.36 3.08 2.89
CA LEU A 48 -8.68 2.81 1.62
C LEU A 48 -7.20 3.23 1.67
N SER A 49 -6.91 4.40 2.24
CA SER A 49 -5.55 4.90 2.42
C SER A 49 -4.74 3.99 3.36
N ALA A 50 -5.33 3.56 4.48
CA ALA A 50 -4.71 2.63 5.40
C ALA A 50 -4.39 1.28 4.73
N ALA A 51 -5.30 0.75 3.91
CA ALA A 51 -5.08 -0.48 3.15
C ALA A 51 -3.90 -0.33 2.16
N LEU A 52 -3.87 0.76 1.39
CA LEU A 52 -2.78 1.03 0.45
C LEU A 52 -1.43 1.18 1.15
N LEU A 53 -1.38 1.96 2.25
CA LEU A 53 -0.16 2.13 3.05
C LEU A 53 0.30 0.82 3.67
N THR A 54 -0.62 0.00 4.18
CA THR A 54 -0.27 -1.31 4.76
C THR A 54 0.32 -2.24 3.70
N ALA A 55 -0.24 -2.28 2.48
CA ALA A 55 0.31 -3.05 1.37
C ALA A 55 1.71 -2.53 0.97
N LEU A 56 1.89 -1.22 0.91
CA LEU A 56 3.18 -0.59 0.60
C LEU A 56 4.24 -0.93 1.65
N TRP A 57 3.92 -0.84 2.94
CA TRP A 57 4.83 -1.24 4.01
C TRP A 57 5.11 -2.74 4.01
N GLY A 58 4.09 -3.58 3.77
CA GLY A 58 4.26 -5.02 3.60
C GLY A 58 5.25 -5.35 2.48
N PHE A 59 5.14 -4.67 1.34
CA PHE A 59 6.06 -4.79 0.21
C PHE A 59 7.47 -4.29 0.56
N ALA A 60 7.59 -3.08 1.12
CA ALA A 60 8.87 -2.46 1.45
C ALA A 60 9.67 -3.27 2.48
N LEU A 61 9.00 -3.79 3.50
CA LEU A 61 9.59 -4.59 4.56
C LEU A 61 9.68 -6.08 4.24
N ARG A 62 9.10 -6.53 3.12
CA ARG A 62 8.93 -7.96 2.78
C ARG A 62 8.29 -8.76 3.91
N ARG A 63 7.29 -8.19 4.55
CA ARG A 63 6.53 -8.87 5.60
C ARG A 63 5.18 -9.31 5.07
N ARG A 64 4.81 -10.54 5.36
CA ARG A 64 3.47 -11.05 5.13
C ARG A 64 2.52 -10.44 6.16
N ILE A 65 1.50 -9.74 5.68
CA ILE A 65 0.43 -9.16 6.48
C ILE A 65 -0.90 -9.70 5.93
N GLY A 66 -1.59 -10.53 6.69
CA GLY A 66 -2.86 -11.11 6.25
C GLY A 66 -2.72 -12.22 5.19
N SER A 67 -3.70 -12.36 4.30
CA SER A 67 -3.74 -13.39 3.27
C SER A 67 -3.62 -12.81 1.86
N GLU A 68 -3.08 -13.60 0.93
CA GLU A 68 -2.95 -13.22 -0.47
C GLU A 68 -4.30 -12.86 -1.11
N ARG A 69 -5.34 -13.65 -0.82
CA ARG A 69 -6.71 -13.42 -1.35
C ARG A 69 -7.27 -12.07 -0.89
N TYR A 70 -7.05 -11.75 0.38
CA TYR A 70 -7.45 -10.45 0.94
C TYR A 70 -6.79 -9.30 0.18
N TRP A 71 -5.47 -9.37 -0.06
CA TRP A 71 -4.74 -8.28 -0.72
C TRP A 71 -5.07 -8.15 -2.21
N ARG A 72 -5.41 -9.24 -2.89
CA ARG A 72 -5.93 -9.18 -4.26
C ARG A 72 -7.26 -8.45 -4.33
N ALA A 73 -8.20 -8.77 -3.43
CA ALA A 73 -9.48 -8.08 -3.36
C ALA A 73 -9.32 -6.61 -2.95
N ALA A 74 -8.51 -6.34 -1.92
CA ALA A 74 -8.23 -4.99 -1.44
C ALA A 74 -7.60 -4.10 -2.52
N PHE A 75 -6.66 -4.63 -3.30
CA PHE A 75 -6.05 -3.90 -4.41
C PHE A 75 -7.10 -3.39 -5.42
N TRP A 76 -7.99 -4.28 -5.88
CA TRP A 76 -9.03 -3.90 -6.83
C TRP A 76 -10.05 -2.93 -6.23
N LEU A 77 -10.42 -3.14 -4.97
CA LEU A 77 -11.33 -2.24 -4.27
C LEU A 77 -10.75 -0.82 -4.15
N VAL A 78 -9.48 -0.71 -3.70
CA VAL A 78 -8.79 0.58 -3.59
C VAL A 78 -8.64 1.24 -4.95
N LEU A 79 -8.23 0.50 -5.97
CA LEU A 79 -8.07 1.03 -7.32
C LEU A 79 -9.40 1.54 -7.88
N PHE A 80 -10.47 0.75 -7.77
CA PHE A 80 -11.81 1.11 -8.26
C PHE A 80 -12.35 2.35 -7.52
N ALA A 81 -12.32 2.35 -6.19
CA ALA A 81 -12.83 3.46 -5.38
C ALA A 81 -12.09 4.77 -5.69
N ASN A 82 -10.76 4.73 -5.79
CA ASN A 82 -9.99 5.92 -6.14
C ASN A 82 -10.25 6.38 -7.58
N SER A 83 -10.45 5.46 -8.53
CA SER A 83 -10.80 5.82 -9.91
C SER A 83 -12.15 6.51 -9.99
N VAL A 84 -13.15 6.00 -9.27
CA VAL A 84 -14.49 6.61 -9.22
C VAL A 84 -14.44 8.01 -8.59
N MET A 85 -13.67 8.17 -7.51
CA MET A 85 -13.52 9.47 -6.84
C MET A 85 -12.73 10.48 -7.69
N LEU A 86 -11.86 10.03 -8.57
CA LEU A 86 -11.07 10.90 -9.44
C LEU A 86 -11.90 11.51 -10.58
N ILE A 87 -12.91 10.80 -11.09
CA ILE A 87 -13.72 11.25 -12.24
C ILE A 87 -14.31 12.66 -12.04
N PRO A 88 -15.07 12.96 -10.96
CA PRO A 88 -15.68 14.28 -10.79
C PRO A 88 -14.64 15.39 -10.62
N VAL A 89 -13.47 15.07 -10.06
CA VAL A 89 -12.37 16.04 -9.90
C VAL A 89 -11.77 16.40 -11.25
N LEU A 90 -11.58 15.42 -12.14
CA LEU A 90 -11.02 15.64 -13.48
C LEU A 90 -11.99 16.37 -14.40
N LEU A 91 -13.30 16.24 -14.17
CA LEU A 91 -14.34 16.93 -14.94
C LEU A 91 -14.67 18.33 -14.38
N GLY A 92 -14.12 18.70 -13.23
CA GLY A 92 -14.35 19.96 -12.56
C GLY A 92 -13.38 21.07 -12.99
N ASP A 93 -12.95 21.88 -12.01
CA ASP A 93 -12.01 22.99 -12.22
C ASP A 93 -10.65 22.51 -12.74
N ARG A 94 -10.13 23.18 -13.76
CA ARG A 94 -8.89 22.78 -14.46
C ARG A 94 -7.66 22.84 -13.55
N ALA A 95 -7.57 23.82 -12.65
CA ALA A 95 -6.44 23.95 -11.73
C ALA A 95 -6.46 22.81 -10.69
N VAL A 96 -7.63 22.50 -10.17
CA VAL A 96 -7.84 21.37 -9.24
C VAL A 96 -7.55 20.04 -9.94
N ALA A 97 -8.00 19.88 -11.18
CA ALA A 97 -7.75 18.67 -11.98
C ALA A 97 -6.26 18.44 -12.21
N LEU A 98 -5.50 19.47 -12.60
CA LEU A 98 -4.05 19.38 -12.82
C LEU A 98 -3.30 19.07 -11.52
N PHE A 99 -3.66 19.74 -10.42
CA PHE A 99 -3.05 19.47 -9.12
C PHE A 99 -3.31 18.02 -8.66
N THR A 100 -4.56 17.56 -8.80
CA THR A 100 -4.93 16.18 -8.44
C THR A 100 -4.25 15.16 -9.34
N ALA A 101 -4.11 15.43 -10.64
CA ALA A 101 -3.37 14.56 -11.55
C ALA A 101 -1.88 14.45 -11.12
N ALA A 102 -1.24 15.57 -10.77
CA ALA A 102 0.13 15.56 -10.27
C ALA A 102 0.28 14.74 -8.97
N LEU A 103 -0.64 14.89 -8.02
CA LEU A 103 -0.66 14.08 -6.80
C LEU A 103 -0.89 12.60 -7.10
N THR A 104 -1.77 12.28 -8.06
CA THR A 104 -2.03 10.90 -8.48
C THR A 104 -0.77 10.24 -9.03
N LEU A 105 0.05 10.98 -9.82
CA LEU A 105 1.33 10.46 -10.31
C LEU A 105 2.29 10.10 -9.17
N LEU A 106 2.29 10.85 -8.07
CA LEU A 106 3.10 10.52 -6.90
C LEU A 106 2.64 9.24 -6.19
N ILE A 107 1.37 8.88 -6.33
CA ILE A 107 0.79 7.67 -5.69
C ILE A 107 0.94 6.43 -6.59
N VAL A 108 1.16 6.58 -7.90
CA VAL A 108 1.32 5.45 -8.83
C VAL A 108 2.34 4.41 -8.34
N PRO A 109 3.53 4.77 -7.81
CA PRO A 109 4.46 3.77 -7.31
C PRO A 109 3.89 2.94 -6.15
N ALA A 110 3.02 3.52 -5.29
CA ALA A 110 2.35 2.78 -4.22
C ALA A 110 1.39 1.71 -4.78
N TYR A 111 0.66 2.03 -5.86
CA TYR A 111 -0.17 1.03 -6.55
C TYR A 111 0.67 -0.07 -7.18
N VAL A 112 1.81 0.27 -7.78
CA VAL A 112 2.75 -0.73 -8.33
C VAL A 112 3.28 -1.64 -7.21
N ALA A 113 3.62 -1.08 -6.05
CA ALA A 113 4.07 -1.85 -4.89
C ALA A 113 2.95 -2.76 -4.35
N ALA A 114 1.73 -2.24 -4.20
CA ALA A 114 0.56 -3.01 -3.76
C ALA A 114 0.22 -4.14 -4.74
N TYR A 115 0.28 -3.90 -6.05
CA TYR A 115 0.12 -4.93 -7.07
C TYR A 115 1.20 -6.01 -6.95
N ARG A 116 2.48 -5.62 -6.86
CA ARG A 116 3.59 -6.57 -6.69
C ARG A 116 3.46 -7.37 -5.41
N TYR A 117 3.03 -6.74 -4.33
CA TYR A 117 2.77 -7.40 -3.07
C TYR A 117 1.68 -8.47 -3.18
N ALA A 118 0.57 -8.14 -3.83
CA ALA A 118 -0.58 -9.05 -3.97
C ALA A 118 -0.37 -10.18 -5.00
N TYR A 119 0.40 -9.93 -6.09
CA TYR A 119 0.45 -10.83 -7.23
C TYR A 119 1.84 -11.36 -7.59
N ARG A 120 2.92 -10.65 -7.21
CA ARG A 120 4.29 -10.96 -7.66
C ARG A 120 5.25 -11.26 -6.52
N SER A 121 4.75 -11.60 -5.35
CA SER A 121 5.57 -11.99 -4.20
C SER A 121 5.18 -13.39 -3.68
N PRO A 122 5.19 -14.45 -4.53
CA PRO A 122 4.78 -15.79 -4.12
C PRO A 122 5.64 -16.32 -2.98
N ASP A 123 6.91 -15.97 -2.94
CA ASP A 123 7.86 -16.28 -1.87
C ASP A 123 7.39 -15.78 -0.49
N LEU A 124 6.64 -14.68 -0.42
CA LEU A 124 6.07 -14.19 0.83
C LEU A 124 4.86 -15.02 1.29
N TRP A 125 4.13 -15.64 0.35
CA TRP A 125 2.90 -16.35 0.63
C TRP A 125 3.08 -17.87 0.80
N THR A 126 4.18 -18.44 0.28
CA THR A 126 4.46 -19.89 0.29
C THR A 126 5.30 -20.37 1.47
N SER A 127 5.94 -19.46 2.23
CA SER A 127 6.94 -19.81 3.24
C SER A 127 6.41 -20.46 4.53
N GLU A 128 5.13 -20.76 4.65
CA GLU A 128 4.56 -21.44 5.83
C GLU A 128 4.08 -22.89 5.61
N GLY A 129 4.26 -23.44 4.40
CA GLY A 129 3.86 -24.84 4.13
C GLY A 129 4.98 -25.87 4.21
N GLY A 130 6.22 -25.46 4.44
CA GLY A 130 7.39 -26.31 4.17
C GLY A 130 8.31 -26.66 5.34
N SER A 131 8.00 -26.31 6.57
CA SER A 131 8.83 -26.73 7.72
C SER A 131 8.34 -27.95 8.46
N GLY A 132 7.84 -28.95 7.72
CA GLY A 132 7.87 -30.32 8.22
C GLY A 132 9.32 -30.85 8.07
N PRO A 133 9.92 -31.42 9.13
CA PRO A 133 11.21 -32.07 8.97
C PRO A 133 11.07 -33.18 7.95
N LYS A 134 11.77 -33.08 6.82
CA LYS A 134 11.98 -34.22 5.92
C LYS A 134 12.68 -35.28 6.77
N SER A 135 11.90 -36.23 7.28
CA SER A 135 12.44 -37.45 7.84
C SER A 135 13.28 -38.10 6.76
N VAL A 136 14.59 -37.95 6.89
CA VAL A 136 15.55 -38.74 6.12
C VAL A 136 15.35 -40.15 6.61
N SER A 137 14.51 -40.91 5.89
CA SER A 137 14.45 -42.36 6.01
C SER A 137 15.81 -42.88 5.52
N ARG A 138 16.72 -43.12 6.45
CA ARG A 138 17.89 -43.95 6.25
C ARG A 138 17.36 -45.39 6.18
N ALA A 139 17.13 -45.88 4.97
CA ALA A 139 17.08 -47.30 4.71
C ALA A 139 18.51 -47.83 4.82
N GLY A 140 18.76 -48.68 5.84
CA GLY A 140 19.92 -49.52 5.95
C GLY A 140 19.82 -50.77 5.07
#